data_6b60ae567861832da10e7d65f892c33c
#
_entry.id   6b60ae567861832da10e7d65f892c33c
#
_cell.length_a   1.000
_cell.length_b   1.000
_cell.length_c   1.000
_cell.angle_alpha   90.00
_cell.angle_beta   90.00
_cell.angle_gamma   90.00
#
_symmetry.space_group_name_H-M   'P 1'
#
loop_
_entity.id
_entity.type
_entity.pdbx_description
1 polymer ?
#
loop_
_entity_poly.entity_id
_entity_poly.type
_entity_poly.pdbx_seq_one_letter_code
_entity_poly.pdbx_strand_id
1 'polypeptide(L)'
;MRKEHEANIQDRHGHLHPDRFPFVPPLVAAIIRLHHGTCKFTILGKEYEDAALTSRGPTLITCWHFAFPTVIYRFRDHNALVMASRSRDGEWAARIVQRLGFRCFRGSPGKGGSTALKQLISHIHGTPGGGFIADGSQGPPRIAQKGILLLARYSGAPLMPVSVAADPCWRFRSWDRTVLAKPFARIVMAFGKPMLIDRDISALELERARVDLETSLNRLTEQAEEAVKKAIPNP
;
A
#
# COMPACT_ATOMS: atom_id res chain seq x y z
N MET A 1 15.34 -35.34 -11.47
CA MET A 1 14.14 -36.12 -11.15
C MET A 1 13.83 -36.29 -9.66
N ARG A 2 14.76 -36.15 -8.70
CA ARG A 2 14.46 -36.31 -7.24
C ARG A 2 14.00 -35.01 -6.54
N LYS A 3 14.34 -33.83 -7.06
CA LYS A 3 13.99 -32.52 -6.48
C LYS A 3 12.58 -32.00 -6.85
N GLU A 4 11.98 -32.52 -7.91
CA GLU A 4 10.60 -32.19 -8.30
C GLU A 4 9.54 -32.99 -7.53
N HIS A 5 9.95 -34.11 -6.92
CA HIS A 5 9.03 -34.96 -6.13
C HIS A 5 8.86 -34.48 -4.68
N GLU A 6 9.83 -33.75 -4.13
CA GLU A 6 9.75 -33.21 -2.76
C GLU A 6 8.91 -31.92 -2.68
N ALA A 7 8.77 -31.16 -3.77
CA ALA A 7 7.89 -29.98 -3.83
C ALA A 7 6.40 -30.34 -3.84
N ASN A 8 6.05 -31.58 -4.13
CA ASN A 8 4.67 -32.02 -4.31
C ASN A 8 4.05 -32.70 -3.06
N ILE A 9 4.84 -32.87 -1.98
CA ILE A 9 4.39 -33.61 -0.78
C ILE A 9 3.87 -32.68 0.33
N GLN A 10 4.15 -31.36 0.27
CA GLN A 10 3.71 -30.38 1.30
C GLN A 10 2.32 -29.78 1.08
N ASP A 11 1.60 -30.13 0.02
CA ASP A 11 0.33 -29.51 -0.32
C ASP A 11 -0.91 -30.35 0.06
N ARG A 12 -0.78 -31.25 1.04
CA ARG A 12 -1.88 -32.15 1.48
C ARG A 12 -2.82 -31.55 2.54
N HIS A 13 -2.67 -30.30 2.90
CA HIS A 13 -3.66 -29.60 3.73
C HIS A 13 -4.51 -28.75 2.82
N GLY A 14 -5.79 -29.12 2.65
CA GLY A 14 -6.80 -28.58 1.72
C GLY A 14 -7.05 -27.06 1.80
N HIS A 15 -6.03 -26.29 1.53
CA HIS A 15 -6.08 -24.85 1.54
C HIS A 15 -6.40 -24.30 0.15
N LEU A 16 -7.31 -23.33 0.11
CA LEU A 16 -7.76 -22.63 -1.09
C LEU A 16 -6.56 -21.96 -1.80
N HIS A 17 -6.17 -22.46 -2.97
CA HIS A 17 -5.16 -21.83 -3.81
C HIS A 17 -5.86 -20.99 -4.91
N PRO A 18 -5.36 -19.78 -5.25
CA PRO A 18 -6.01 -18.91 -6.25
C PRO A 18 -6.25 -19.58 -7.61
N ASP A 19 -5.37 -20.49 -8.04
CA ASP A 19 -5.54 -21.21 -9.31
C ASP A 19 -6.76 -22.12 -9.32
N ARG A 20 -7.15 -22.61 -8.15
CA ARG A 20 -8.33 -23.47 -7.99
C ARG A 20 -9.64 -22.67 -8.03
N PHE A 21 -9.57 -21.36 -7.79
CA PHE A 21 -10.71 -20.44 -7.74
C PHE A 21 -10.43 -19.17 -8.54
N PRO A 22 -10.25 -19.25 -9.86
CA PRO A 22 -9.82 -18.13 -10.70
C PRO A 22 -10.83 -16.98 -10.76
N PHE A 23 -12.09 -17.24 -10.42
CA PHE A 23 -13.17 -16.24 -10.37
C PHE A 23 -13.14 -15.38 -9.10
N VAL A 24 -12.46 -15.81 -8.03
CA VAL A 24 -12.47 -15.09 -6.75
C VAL A 24 -11.72 -13.75 -6.84
N PRO A 25 -10.51 -13.62 -7.40
CA PRO A 25 -9.84 -12.33 -7.50
C PRO A 25 -10.64 -11.27 -8.28
N PRO A 26 -11.23 -11.54 -9.45
CA PRO A 26 -12.07 -10.55 -10.14
C PRO A 26 -13.34 -10.21 -9.36
N LEU A 27 -13.97 -11.17 -8.69
CA LEU A 27 -15.14 -10.93 -7.85
C LEU A 27 -14.79 -10.00 -6.67
N VAL A 28 -13.69 -10.28 -5.95
CA VAL A 28 -13.25 -9.44 -4.84
C VAL A 28 -12.89 -8.04 -5.33
N ALA A 29 -12.22 -7.90 -6.46
CA ALA A 29 -11.92 -6.60 -7.04
C ALA A 29 -13.21 -5.82 -7.42
N ALA A 30 -14.22 -6.49 -7.95
CA ALA A 30 -15.52 -5.89 -8.24
C ALA A 30 -16.25 -5.45 -6.95
N ILE A 31 -16.20 -6.28 -5.89
CA ILE A 31 -16.75 -5.94 -4.58
C ILE A 31 -16.03 -4.71 -3.99
N ILE A 32 -14.71 -4.64 -4.07
CA ILE A 32 -13.93 -3.49 -3.61
C ILE A 32 -14.35 -2.22 -4.36
N ARG A 33 -14.52 -2.29 -5.68
CA ARG A 33 -14.96 -1.16 -6.51
C ARG A 33 -16.36 -0.69 -6.13
N LEU A 34 -17.31 -1.61 -6.03
CA LEU A 34 -18.69 -1.30 -5.67
C LEU A 34 -18.77 -0.73 -4.25
N HIS A 35 -18.16 -1.42 -3.29
CA HIS A 35 -18.20 -1.06 -1.87
C HIS A 35 -17.64 0.34 -1.61
N HIS A 36 -16.40 0.63 -2.02
CA HIS A 36 -15.81 1.95 -1.84
C HIS A 36 -16.48 3.02 -2.72
N GLY A 37 -17.09 2.63 -3.85
CA GLY A 37 -17.88 3.52 -4.70
C GLY A 37 -19.12 4.09 -4.01
N THR A 38 -19.62 3.44 -2.95
CA THR A 38 -20.71 3.97 -2.12
C THR A 38 -20.24 5.02 -1.10
N CYS A 39 -18.94 5.11 -0.83
CA CYS A 39 -18.38 5.96 0.21
C CYS A 39 -18.15 7.39 -0.29
N LYS A 40 -18.23 8.35 0.63
CA LYS A 40 -17.93 9.76 0.36
C LYS A 40 -16.50 10.08 0.76
N PHE A 41 -15.70 10.55 -0.20
CA PHE A 41 -14.29 10.89 0.02
C PHE A 41 -14.12 12.38 0.28
N THR A 42 -13.33 12.70 1.31
CA THR A 42 -12.78 14.03 1.58
C THR A 42 -11.26 13.93 1.52
N ILE A 43 -10.62 14.83 0.80
CA ILE A 43 -9.17 14.85 0.61
C ILE A 43 -8.58 16.04 1.35
N LEU A 44 -7.62 15.77 2.24
CA LEU A 44 -6.75 16.76 2.86
C LEU A 44 -5.40 16.75 2.14
N GLY A 45 -4.82 17.91 1.86
CA GLY A 45 -3.59 18.02 1.06
C GLY A 45 -3.81 17.67 -0.41
N LYS A 46 -4.95 18.14 -0.97
CA LYS A 46 -5.33 17.86 -2.35
C LYS A 46 -4.28 18.32 -3.36
N GLU A 47 -3.57 19.41 -3.07
CA GLU A 47 -2.48 19.92 -3.88
C GLU A 47 -1.35 18.90 -4.06
N TYR A 48 -1.07 18.08 -3.06
CA TYR A 48 -0.07 16.99 -3.16
C TYR A 48 -0.57 15.82 -3.98
N GLU A 49 -1.86 15.45 -3.80
CA GLU A 49 -2.50 14.43 -4.64
C GLU A 49 -2.49 14.84 -6.11
N ASP A 50 -2.94 16.04 -6.42
CA ASP A 50 -3.00 16.57 -7.78
C ASP A 50 -1.60 16.62 -8.41
N ALA A 51 -0.61 17.09 -7.65
CA ALA A 51 0.79 17.09 -8.11
C ALA A 51 1.30 15.67 -8.44
N ALA A 52 0.96 14.68 -7.62
CA ALA A 52 1.36 13.30 -7.89
C ALA A 52 0.66 12.70 -9.11
N LEU A 53 -0.62 12.99 -9.31
CA LEU A 53 -1.41 12.46 -10.42
C LEU A 53 -1.08 13.15 -11.76
N THR A 54 -0.62 14.40 -11.74
CA THR A 54 -0.27 15.18 -12.93
C THR A 54 1.23 15.21 -13.23
N SER A 55 2.05 14.65 -12.35
CA SER A 55 3.50 14.58 -12.53
C SER A 55 3.86 13.82 -13.81
N ARG A 56 4.84 14.32 -14.56
CA ARG A 56 5.44 13.60 -15.69
C ARG A 56 6.38 12.47 -15.26
N GLY A 57 6.78 12.43 -13.99
CA GLY A 57 7.64 11.40 -13.42
C GLY A 57 6.90 10.52 -12.41
N PRO A 58 7.52 9.41 -11.99
CA PRO A 58 6.92 8.52 -11.01
C PRO A 58 6.82 9.17 -9.63
N THR A 59 5.73 8.89 -8.90
CA THR A 59 5.57 9.22 -7.48
C THR A 59 5.40 7.94 -6.67
N LEU A 60 6.11 7.84 -5.56
CA LEU A 60 5.95 6.74 -4.61
C LEU A 60 4.93 7.13 -3.54
N ILE A 61 3.84 6.38 -3.45
CA ILE A 61 2.83 6.54 -2.42
C ILE A 61 3.15 5.57 -1.29
N THR A 62 3.13 6.04 -0.04
CA THR A 62 3.32 5.15 1.10
C THR A 62 2.29 5.42 2.19
N CYS A 63 1.83 4.34 2.82
CA CYS A 63 0.87 4.39 3.91
C CYS A 63 1.17 3.29 4.93
N TRP A 64 0.55 3.36 6.09
CA TRP A 64 0.53 2.24 7.03
C TRP A 64 -0.29 1.07 6.50
N HIS A 65 0.03 -0.13 6.92
CA HIS A 65 -0.66 -1.35 6.45
C HIS A 65 -2.17 -1.28 6.69
N PHE A 66 -2.61 -0.72 7.83
CA PHE A 66 -4.04 -0.63 8.14
C PHE A 66 -4.86 0.17 7.10
N ALA A 67 -4.23 1.08 6.38
CA ALA A 67 -4.89 2.01 5.44
C ALA A 67 -4.97 1.45 4.01
N PHE A 68 -4.22 0.38 3.70
CA PHE A 68 -4.03 -0.07 2.33
C PHE A 68 -5.32 -0.40 1.57
N PRO A 69 -6.42 -0.95 2.18
CA PRO A 69 -7.61 -1.28 1.41
C PRO A 69 -8.23 -0.07 0.71
N THR A 70 -8.24 1.08 1.38
CA THR A 70 -8.75 2.32 0.80
C THR A 70 -7.75 2.97 -0.16
N VAL A 71 -6.45 2.90 0.15
CA VAL A 71 -5.40 3.46 -0.71
C VAL A 71 -5.35 2.73 -2.05
N ILE A 72 -5.42 1.40 -2.08
CA ILE A 72 -5.46 0.65 -3.35
C ILE A 72 -6.73 0.94 -4.15
N TYR A 73 -7.88 1.18 -3.50
CA TYR A 73 -9.07 1.61 -4.20
C TYR A 73 -8.88 2.99 -4.84
N ARG A 74 -8.29 3.95 -4.13
CA ARG A 74 -8.10 5.33 -4.62
C ARG A 74 -7.21 5.38 -5.86
N PHE A 75 -6.13 4.59 -5.87
CA PHE A 75 -5.15 4.56 -6.96
C PHE A 75 -5.34 3.40 -7.95
N ARG A 76 -6.53 2.77 -7.97
CA ARG A 76 -6.84 1.74 -8.97
C ARG A 76 -6.80 2.31 -10.40
N ASP A 77 -6.56 1.44 -11.36
CA ASP A 77 -6.58 1.76 -12.80
C ASP A 77 -5.50 2.74 -13.28
N HIS A 78 -4.52 3.06 -12.42
CA HIS A 78 -3.39 3.94 -12.77
C HIS A 78 -2.15 3.19 -13.27
N ASN A 79 -2.21 1.86 -13.41
CA ASN A 79 -1.06 1.03 -13.79
C ASN A 79 0.18 1.22 -12.90
N ALA A 80 -0.05 1.59 -11.64
CA ALA A 80 0.99 1.83 -10.66
C ALA A 80 1.63 0.51 -10.19
N LEU A 81 2.88 0.57 -9.71
CA LEU A 81 3.59 -0.59 -9.20
C LEU A 81 3.24 -0.83 -7.73
N VAL A 82 3.08 -2.10 -7.37
CA VAL A 82 2.94 -2.53 -5.97
C VAL A 82 3.78 -3.77 -5.71
N MET A 83 4.08 -4.02 -4.44
CA MET A 83 4.77 -5.24 -4.03
C MET A 83 3.88 -6.07 -3.10
N ALA A 84 3.77 -7.36 -3.38
CA ALA A 84 3.11 -8.31 -2.50
C ALA A 84 4.07 -9.40 -2.03
N SER A 85 3.85 -9.90 -0.82
CA SER A 85 4.70 -10.96 -0.26
C SER A 85 4.58 -12.27 -1.06
N ARG A 86 5.57 -13.14 -0.95
CA ARG A 86 5.55 -14.49 -1.55
C ARG A 86 4.76 -15.51 -0.72
N SER A 87 4.06 -15.05 0.32
CA SER A 87 3.15 -15.89 1.09
C SER A 87 1.91 -16.25 0.28
N ARG A 88 1.14 -17.20 0.77
CA ARG A 88 -0.16 -17.58 0.19
C ARG A 88 -1.15 -16.41 0.17
N ASP A 89 -1.27 -15.69 1.28
CA ASP A 89 -2.12 -14.51 1.36
C ASP A 89 -1.64 -13.41 0.41
N GLY A 90 -0.31 -13.26 0.26
CA GLY A 90 0.29 -12.40 -0.73
C GLY A 90 -0.04 -12.80 -2.18
N GLU A 91 -0.26 -14.11 -2.47
CA GLU A 91 -0.71 -14.55 -3.80
C GLU A 91 -2.13 -14.05 -4.10
N TRP A 92 -3.06 -14.21 -3.14
CA TRP A 92 -4.40 -13.66 -3.28
C TRP A 92 -4.38 -12.14 -3.45
N ALA A 93 -3.64 -11.44 -2.57
CA ALA A 93 -3.49 -10.00 -2.64
C ALA A 93 -2.94 -9.55 -4.01
N ALA A 94 -1.88 -10.21 -4.52
CA ALA A 94 -1.30 -9.89 -5.83
C ALA A 94 -2.32 -9.99 -6.96
N ARG A 95 -3.10 -11.07 -7.00
CA ARG A 95 -4.12 -11.25 -8.05
C ARG A 95 -5.27 -10.26 -7.95
N ILE A 96 -5.68 -9.90 -6.73
CA ILE A 96 -6.72 -8.89 -6.50
C ILE A 96 -6.24 -7.51 -6.96
N VAL A 97 -5.03 -7.09 -6.57
CA VAL A 97 -4.51 -5.77 -6.97
C VAL A 97 -4.25 -5.68 -8.48
N GLN A 98 -3.87 -6.79 -9.13
CA GLN A 98 -3.78 -6.85 -10.59
C GLN A 98 -5.15 -6.61 -11.26
N ARG A 99 -6.24 -7.14 -10.68
CA ARG A 99 -7.62 -6.86 -11.15
C ARG A 99 -8.09 -5.44 -10.86
N LEU A 100 -7.42 -4.75 -9.93
CA LEU A 100 -7.61 -3.33 -9.68
C LEU A 100 -6.71 -2.43 -10.55
N GLY A 101 -5.98 -3.00 -11.52
CA GLY A 101 -5.19 -2.26 -12.49
C GLY A 101 -3.76 -1.93 -12.03
N PHE A 102 -3.22 -2.64 -11.04
CA PHE A 102 -1.83 -2.50 -10.61
C PHE A 102 -0.91 -3.54 -11.28
N ARG A 103 0.36 -3.20 -11.41
CA ARG A 103 1.44 -4.14 -11.74
C ARG A 103 2.09 -4.60 -10.44
N CYS A 104 2.04 -5.91 -10.17
CA CYS A 104 2.47 -6.45 -8.89
C CYS A 104 3.79 -7.23 -9.00
N PHE A 105 4.79 -6.83 -8.21
CA PHE A 105 6.04 -7.56 -8.01
C PHE A 105 5.99 -8.40 -6.74
N ARG A 106 6.68 -9.55 -6.75
CA ARG A 106 6.61 -10.53 -5.65
C ARG A 106 7.90 -10.51 -4.83
N GLY A 107 7.79 -10.11 -3.56
CA GLY A 107 8.91 -10.11 -2.62
C GLY A 107 8.51 -9.63 -1.23
N SER A 108 9.33 -9.97 -0.24
CA SER A 108 9.23 -9.47 1.14
C SER A 108 10.60 -9.56 1.81
N PRO A 109 10.84 -8.89 2.93
CA PRO A 109 12.09 -9.03 3.69
C PRO A 109 12.44 -10.50 3.92
N GLY A 110 13.69 -10.89 3.67
CA GLY A 110 14.16 -12.27 3.80
C GLY A 110 13.68 -13.28 2.74
N LYS A 111 12.70 -12.90 1.88
CA LYS A 111 12.12 -13.78 0.86
C LYS A 111 12.07 -13.09 -0.51
N GLY A 112 13.25 -12.74 -1.04
CA GLY A 112 13.38 -12.10 -2.36
C GLY A 112 13.07 -10.60 -2.37
N GLY A 113 13.06 -9.92 -1.22
CA GLY A 113 12.77 -8.48 -1.12
C GLY A 113 13.79 -7.61 -1.84
N SER A 114 15.09 -7.94 -1.77
CA SER A 114 16.13 -7.23 -2.51
C SER A 114 16.00 -7.37 -4.03
N THR A 115 15.62 -8.55 -4.51
CA THR A 115 15.38 -8.79 -5.94
C THR A 115 14.14 -8.01 -6.41
N ALA A 116 13.05 -8.05 -5.64
CA ALA A 116 11.84 -7.28 -5.93
C ALA A 116 12.13 -5.77 -5.92
N LEU A 117 12.92 -5.28 -4.97
CA LEU A 117 13.32 -3.86 -4.91
C LEU A 117 14.10 -3.45 -6.16
N LYS A 118 15.09 -4.25 -6.59
CA LYS A 118 15.85 -3.99 -7.84
C LYS A 118 14.94 -3.95 -9.06
N GLN A 119 14.00 -4.89 -9.17
CA GLN A 119 13.01 -4.89 -10.25
C GLN A 119 12.11 -3.65 -10.22
N LEU A 120 11.66 -3.22 -9.04
CA LEU A 120 10.88 -2.00 -8.90
C LEU A 120 11.67 -0.77 -9.35
N ILE A 121 12.92 -0.61 -8.91
CA ILE A 121 13.80 0.49 -9.32
C ILE A 121 13.96 0.52 -10.85
N SER A 122 14.13 -0.63 -11.50
CA SER A 122 14.31 -0.69 -12.95
C SER A 122 13.05 -0.39 -13.76
N HIS A 123 11.86 -0.57 -13.17
CA HIS A 123 10.59 -0.39 -13.88
C HIS A 123 9.83 0.89 -13.50
N ILE A 124 10.23 1.57 -12.43
CA ILE A 124 9.45 2.70 -11.88
C ILE A 124 9.31 3.86 -12.87
N HIS A 125 10.38 4.18 -13.61
CA HIS A 125 10.40 5.31 -14.54
C HIS A 125 9.50 5.13 -15.77
N GLY A 126 9.06 3.91 -16.06
CA GLY A 126 8.08 3.62 -17.11
C GLY A 126 6.62 3.59 -16.63
N THR A 127 6.35 4.14 -15.45
CA THR A 127 5.03 4.09 -14.81
C THR A 127 4.73 5.41 -14.10
N PRO A 128 3.47 5.68 -13.74
CA PRO A 128 3.12 6.87 -12.93
C PRO A 128 3.65 6.80 -11.50
N GLY A 129 4.18 5.65 -11.07
CA GLY A 129 4.74 5.47 -9.73
C GLY A 129 4.36 4.15 -9.11
N GLY A 130 4.36 4.10 -7.79
CA GLY A 130 4.02 2.87 -7.08
C GLY A 130 3.51 3.12 -5.66
N GLY A 131 2.79 2.13 -5.13
CA GLY A 131 2.27 2.13 -3.76
C GLY A 131 2.98 1.09 -2.90
N PHE A 132 3.44 1.51 -1.73
CA PHE A 132 4.15 0.64 -0.80
C PHE A 132 3.68 0.87 0.64
N ILE A 133 3.64 -0.21 1.38
CA ILE A 133 3.28 -0.20 2.80
C ILE A 133 4.51 0.09 3.62
N ALA A 134 4.46 1.15 4.44
CA ALA A 134 5.63 1.66 5.17
C ALA A 134 6.11 0.69 6.26
N ASP A 135 5.20 0.06 7.01
CA ASP A 135 5.50 -0.91 8.08
C ASP A 135 5.61 -2.36 7.57
N GLY A 136 5.53 -2.55 6.24
CA GLY A 136 5.71 -3.86 5.61
C GLY A 136 4.55 -4.82 5.86
N SER A 137 4.75 -6.09 5.49
CA SER A 137 3.71 -7.13 5.57
C SER A 137 3.66 -7.90 6.89
N GLN A 138 4.60 -7.64 7.79
CA GLN A 138 4.75 -8.38 9.06
C GLN A 138 4.88 -7.47 10.28
N GLY A 139 4.87 -6.16 10.07
CA GLY A 139 5.04 -5.17 11.13
C GLY A 139 6.47 -5.07 11.67
N PRO A 140 6.62 -4.50 12.85
CA PRO A 140 5.59 -4.05 13.78
C PRO A 140 4.77 -2.88 13.24
N PRO A 141 3.51 -2.69 13.71
CA PRO A 141 2.63 -1.66 13.19
C PRO A 141 3.18 -0.26 13.45
N ARG A 142 3.05 0.62 12.46
CA ARG A 142 3.46 2.02 12.50
C ARG A 142 4.96 2.23 12.76
N ILE A 143 5.81 1.30 12.35
CA ILE A 143 7.27 1.45 12.31
C ILE A 143 7.71 1.33 10.85
N ALA A 144 8.16 2.45 10.28
CA ALA A 144 8.55 2.51 8.88
C ALA A 144 9.79 1.65 8.60
N GLN A 145 9.73 0.84 7.55
CA GLN A 145 10.82 -0.02 7.10
C GLN A 145 11.72 0.74 6.11
N LYS A 146 13.01 0.44 6.12
CA LYS A 146 13.99 1.09 5.22
C LYS A 146 13.74 0.86 3.73
N GLY A 147 13.00 -0.19 3.38
CA GLY A 147 12.81 -0.60 1.98
C GLY A 147 12.20 0.48 1.08
N ILE A 148 11.21 1.23 1.56
CA ILE A 148 10.58 2.29 0.79
C ILE A 148 11.49 3.50 0.59
N LEU A 149 12.30 3.84 1.59
CA LEU A 149 13.28 4.92 1.48
C LEU A 149 14.42 4.54 0.52
N LEU A 150 14.84 3.27 0.51
CA LEU A 150 15.81 2.78 -0.46
C LEU A 150 15.24 2.82 -1.88
N LEU A 151 13.97 2.50 -2.07
CA LEU A 151 13.31 2.65 -3.36
C LEU A 151 13.30 4.12 -3.80
N ALA A 152 12.91 5.06 -2.92
CA ALA A 152 12.93 6.49 -3.20
C ALA A 152 14.35 6.98 -3.53
N ARG A 153 15.34 6.61 -2.72
CA ARG A 153 16.76 6.93 -2.91
C ARG A 153 17.28 6.54 -4.30
N TYR A 154 17.07 5.27 -4.68
CA TYR A 154 17.65 4.72 -5.90
C TYR A 154 16.84 5.03 -7.16
N SER A 155 15.55 5.30 -7.02
CA SER A 155 14.72 5.73 -8.15
C SER A 155 14.71 7.24 -8.35
N GLY A 156 15.09 8.04 -7.35
CA GLY A 156 14.94 9.50 -7.37
C GLY A 156 13.48 9.97 -7.37
N ALA A 157 12.52 9.05 -7.22
CA ALA A 157 11.11 9.40 -7.20
C ALA A 157 10.71 9.99 -5.84
N PRO A 158 9.89 11.08 -5.82
CA PRO A 158 9.38 11.63 -4.57
C PRO A 158 8.52 10.61 -3.82
N LEU A 159 8.68 10.56 -2.51
CA LEU A 159 7.96 9.68 -1.59
C LEU A 159 6.86 10.47 -0.89
N MET A 160 5.61 10.19 -1.21
CA MET A 160 4.44 10.88 -0.67
C MET A 160 3.75 10.03 0.41
N PRO A 161 3.74 10.46 1.67
CA PRO A 161 3.01 9.80 2.74
C PRO A 161 1.50 10.07 2.62
N VAL A 162 0.71 9.03 2.85
CA VAL A 162 -0.76 9.09 2.80
C VAL A 162 -1.34 8.33 3.98
N SER A 163 -2.38 8.85 4.60
CA SER A 163 -3.15 8.13 5.60
C SER A 163 -4.65 8.24 5.37
N VAL A 164 -5.42 7.40 6.07
CA VAL A 164 -6.86 7.25 5.87
C VAL A 164 -7.56 7.10 7.21
N ALA A 165 -8.72 7.74 7.33
CA ALA A 165 -9.70 7.41 8.36
C ALA A 165 -11.09 7.24 7.73
N ALA A 166 -11.93 6.42 8.35
CA ALA A 166 -13.29 6.17 7.88
C ALA A 166 -14.27 6.07 9.05
N ASP A 167 -15.48 6.58 8.84
CA ASP A 167 -16.58 6.50 9.80
C ASP A 167 -17.93 6.37 9.06
N PRO A 168 -18.74 5.34 9.39
CA PRO A 168 -18.42 4.20 10.24
C PRO A 168 -17.45 3.21 9.56
N CYS A 169 -16.67 2.45 10.37
CA CYS A 169 -15.71 1.47 9.86
C CYS A 169 -15.70 0.18 10.67
N TRP A 170 -15.17 -0.89 10.07
CA TRP A 170 -14.73 -2.08 10.78
C TRP A 170 -13.23 -1.96 11.07
N ARG A 171 -12.82 -2.29 12.29
CA ARG A 171 -11.42 -2.45 12.68
C ARG A 171 -11.18 -3.92 13.01
N PHE A 172 -10.32 -4.56 12.22
CA PHE A 172 -10.02 -5.98 12.41
C PHE A 172 -9.08 -6.21 13.60
N ARG A 173 -9.16 -7.39 14.20
CA ARG A 173 -8.23 -7.82 15.27
C ARG A 173 -6.96 -8.42 14.69
N SER A 174 -6.42 -7.83 13.61
CA SER A 174 -5.14 -8.16 13.02
C SER A 174 -4.01 -7.41 13.70
N TRP A 175 -2.75 -7.79 13.41
CA TRP A 175 -1.57 -7.14 13.96
C TRP A 175 -1.53 -5.64 13.67
N ASP A 176 -1.99 -5.24 12.48
CA ASP A 176 -2.02 -3.87 11.96
C ASP A 176 -3.32 -3.12 12.30
N ARG A 177 -4.35 -3.81 12.82
CA ARG A 177 -5.70 -3.28 13.03
C ARG A 177 -6.29 -2.68 11.76
N THR A 178 -6.18 -3.40 10.63
CA THR A 178 -6.73 -2.97 9.33
C THR A 178 -8.10 -2.30 9.47
N VAL A 179 -8.23 -1.15 8.82
CA VAL A 179 -9.47 -0.36 8.77
C VAL A 179 -10.15 -0.59 7.43
N LEU A 180 -11.41 -1.02 7.48
CA LEU A 180 -12.28 -1.10 6.32
C LEU A 180 -13.51 -0.23 6.56
N ALA A 181 -13.71 0.76 5.70
CA ALA A 181 -14.92 1.59 5.71
C ALA A 181 -16.18 0.71 5.61
N LYS A 182 -17.27 1.08 6.25
CA LYS A 182 -18.57 0.45 5.98
C LYS A 182 -19.16 1.03 4.69
N PRO A 183 -20.13 0.34 4.05
CA PRO A 183 -20.87 0.94 2.93
C PRO A 183 -21.44 2.31 3.31
N PHE A 184 -21.35 3.26 2.37
CA PHE A 184 -21.81 4.65 2.55
C PHE A 184 -21.05 5.46 3.61
N ALA A 185 -19.94 4.95 4.13
CA ALA A 185 -19.12 5.66 5.10
C ALA A 185 -18.51 6.93 4.50
N ARG A 186 -18.15 7.85 5.39
CA ARG A 186 -17.26 8.96 5.06
C ARG A 186 -15.83 8.47 5.21
N ILE A 187 -15.00 8.80 4.23
CA ILE A 187 -13.57 8.49 4.20
C ILE A 187 -12.82 9.80 4.08
N VAL A 188 -11.88 10.04 4.96
CA VAL A 188 -10.90 11.12 4.85
C VAL A 188 -9.58 10.51 4.46
N MET A 189 -9.00 10.99 3.35
CA MET A 189 -7.62 10.68 2.96
C MET A 189 -6.77 11.94 3.15
N ALA A 190 -5.67 11.80 3.89
CA ALA A 190 -4.74 12.88 4.14
C ALA A 190 -3.42 12.62 3.39
N PHE A 191 -3.08 13.54 2.49
CA PHE A 191 -1.84 13.51 1.72
C PHE A 191 -0.83 14.48 2.34
N GLY A 192 0.38 13.99 2.56
CA GLY A 192 1.47 14.80 3.08
C GLY A 192 2.41 15.31 2.00
N LYS A 193 3.24 16.30 2.38
CA LYS A 193 4.27 16.82 1.50
C LYS A 193 5.20 15.70 1.02
N PRO A 194 5.48 15.57 -0.27
CA PRO A 194 6.42 14.60 -0.79
C PRO A 194 7.85 14.85 -0.25
N MET A 195 8.54 13.76 0.09
CA MET A 195 9.92 13.73 0.53
C MET A 195 10.82 13.31 -0.63
N LEU A 196 11.89 14.04 -0.87
CA LEU A 196 12.97 13.62 -1.78
C LEU A 196 14.09 13.00 -0.93
N ILE A 197 14.57 11.84 -1.33
CA ILE A 197 15.68 11.14 -0.67
C ILE A 197 16.90 11.25 -1.57
N ASP A 198 17.92 11.92 -1.10
CA ASP A 198 19.15 12.09 -1.86
C ASP A 198 19.81 10.74 -2.13
N ARG A 199 20.39 10.59 -3.33
CA ARG A 199 21.08 9.38 -3.74
C ARG A 199 22.32 9.10 -2.88
N ASP A 200 23.00 10.15 -2.46
CA ASP A 200 24.26 10.07 -1.71
C ASP A 200 24.05 10.24 -0.18
N ILE A 201 22.80 10.19 0.27
CA ILE A 201 22.43 10.29 1.69
C ILE A 201 23.20 9.28 2.54
N SER A 202 23.76 9.74 3.65
CA SER A 202 24.46 8.89 4.62
C SER A 202 23.50 7.94 5.35
N ALA A 203 24.03 6.90 5.98
CA ALA A 203 23.22 5.96 6.76
C ALA A 203 22.47 6.62 7.92
N LEU A 204 23.07 7.63 8.55
CA LEU A 204 22.46 8.38 9.66
C LEU A 204 21.31 9.27 9.15
N GLU A 205 21.51 9.95 8.05
CA GLU A 205 20.47 10.80 7.45
C GLU A 205 19.32 9.97 6.90
N LEU A 206 19.60 8.78 6.33
CA LEU A 206 18.57 7.85 5.90
C LEU A 206 17.71 7.36 7.09
N GLU A 207 18.33 7.15 8.25
CA GLU A 207 17.58 6.79 9.46
C GLU A 207 16.74 7.97 9.98
N ARG A 208 17.24 9.21 9.90
CA ARG A 208 16.45 10.41 10.19
C ARG A 208 15.26 10.53 9.24
N ALA A 209 15.48 10.38 7.94
CA ALA A 209 14.40 10.39 6.94
C ALA A 209 13.35 9.29 7.20
N ARG A 210 13.76 8.13 7.74
CA ARG A 210 12.84 7.07 8.17
C ARG A 210 11.94 7.53 9.32
N VAL A 211 12.51 8.17 10.33
CA VAL A 211 11.79 8.72 11.49
C VAL A 211 10.86 9.87 11.06
N ASP A 212 11.32 10.73 10.15
CA ASP A 212 10.52 11.83 9.60
C ASP A 212 9.30 11.30 8.83
N LEU A 213 9.47 10.24 8.03
CA LEU A 213 8.37 9.55 7.36
C LEU A 213 7.37 8.99 8.37
N GLU A 214 7.86 8.31 9.41
CA GLU A 214 7.05 7.73 10.48
C GLU A 214 6.22 8.80 11.19
N THR A 215 6.86 9.92 11.56
CA THR A 215 6.22 11.09 12.18
C THR A 215 5.15 11.68 11.25
N SER A 216 5.47 11.83 9.97
CA SER A 216 4.54 12.37 8.97
C SER A 216 3.31 11.48 8.83
N LEU A 217 3.48 10.15 8.69
CA LEU A 217 2.39 9.20 8.57
C LEU A 217 1.49 9.17 9.82
N ASN A 218 2.06 9.26 11.01
CA ASN A 218 1.30 9.31 12.25
C ASN A 218 0.48 10.60 12.34
N ARG A 219 1.10 11.76 12.05
CA ARG A 219 0.40 13.06 12.01
C ARG A 219 -0.75 13.06 11.00
N LEU A 220 -0.55 12.53 9.80
CA LEU A 220 -1.60 12.41 8.80
C LEU A 220 -2.73 11.49 9.25
N THR A 221 -2.42 10.45 10.01
CA THR A 221 -3.42 9.56 10.60
C THR A 221 -4.30 10.33 11.59
N GLU A 222 -3.69 11.09 12.51
CA GLU A 222 -4.40 11.93 13.47
C GLU A 222 -5.28 12.98 12.77
N GLN A 223 -4.74 13.67 11.78
CA GLN A 223 -5.50 14.64 10.99
C GLN A 223 -6.72 14.03 10.28
N ALA A 224 -6.56 12.85 9.68
CA ALA A 224 -7.66 12.14 9.04
C ALA A 224 -8.71 11.69 10.06
N GLU A 225 -8.28 11.15 11.22
CA GLU A 225 -9.18 10.73 12.30
C GLU A 225 -9.96 11.90 12.91
N GLU A 226 -9.33 13.05 13.08
CA GLU A 226 -10.02 14.27 13.55
C GLU A 226 -11.01 14.79 12.52
N ALA A 227 -10.61 14.87 11.25
CA ALA A 227 -11.45 15.40 10.19
C ALA A 227 -12.69 14.52 9.94
N VAL A 228 -12.56 13.19 10.01
CA VAL A 228 -13.72 12.31 9.82
C VAL A 228 -14.73 12.43 10.97
N LYS A 229 -14.28 12.75 12.19
CA LYS A 229 -15.15 13.01 13.34
C LYS A 229 -15.87 14.35 13.23
N LYS A 230 -15.16 15.43 12.84
CA LYS A 230 -15.72 16.78 12.68
C LYS A 230 -16.77 16.85 11.57
N ALA A 231 -16.74 15.96 10.59
CA ALA A 231 -17.72 15.88 9.52
C ALA A 231 -19.07 15.27 9.98
N ILE A 232 -19.20 14.86 11.24
CA ILE A 232 -20.47 14.46 11.85
C ILE A 232 -21.12 15.73 12.37
N PRO A 233 -22.28 16.20 11.84
CA PRO A 233 -23.08 17.18 12.57
C PRO A 233 -23.42 16.57 13.92
N ASN A 234 -23.18 17.30 15.02
CA ASN A 234 -23.72 16.93 16.32
C ASN A 234 -25.24 16.71 16.16
N PRO A 235 -25.80 15.63 16.72
CA PRO A 235 -27.22 15.35 16.65
C PRO A 235 -28.07 16.45 17.29
#